data_9c86043761ac2c2085acff4a99d3eb54
#
_entry.id   9c86043761ac2c2085acff4a99d3eb54
#
_cell.length_a   1.000
_cell.length_b   1.000
_cell.length_c   1.000
_cell.angle_alpha   90.00
_cell.angle_beta   90.00
_cell.angle_gamma   90.00
#
_symmetry.space_group_name_H-M   'P 1'
#
loop_
_entity.id
_entity.type
_entity.pdbx_description
1 polymer ?
#
loop_
_entity_poly.entity_id
_entity_poly.type
_entity_poly.pdbx_seq_one_letter_code
_entity_poly.pdbx_strand_id
1 'polypeptide(L)'
;MLRRRARRVQEEDDPLDAAQERRVRAVLALGGVPQADLPDGVQQVRLRLLERAAKGFEAPRDVSAWAAVVASNLAMDWHRAKKRQERLGERLASLRQHEHPSGEDTSVLSLAVAQGLDELPDQQRQVLVLRFFADLPVRSIAQELGVPEGTVKSRLHTAVRALRARLHEDEVV
;
A
#
# COMPACT_ATOMS: atom_id res chain seq x y z
N MET A 1 -32.99 -14.30 -8.67
CA MET A 1 -32.70 -14.80 -7.32
C MET A 1 -31.36 -15.58 -7.20
N LEU A 2 -30.91 -16.31 -8.21
CA LEU A 2 -29.67 -17.07 -8.20
C LEU A 2 -28.39 -16.24 -8.04
N ARG A 3 -28.32 -15.05 -8.64
CA ARG A 3 -27.12 -14.15 -8.53
C ARG A 3 -26.92 -13.55 -7.12
N ARG A 4 -27.98 -13.36 -6.32
CA ARG A 4 -27.89 -12.90 -4.93
C ARG A 4 -27.42 -14.00 -3.98
N ARG A 5 -27.78 -15.27 -4.26
CA ARG A 5 -27.33 -16.43 -3.47
C ARG A 5 -25.84 -16.75 -3.70
N ALA A 6 -25.39 -16.68 -4.95
CA ALA A 6 -23.98 -16.89 -5.29
C ALA A 6 -23.05 -15.83 -4.64
N ARG A 7 -23.50 -14.56 -4.60
CA ARG A 7 -22.75 -13.49 -3.94
C ARG A 7 -22.65 -13.67 -2.42
N ARG A 8 -23.71 -14.18 -1.76
CA ARG A 8 -23.72 -14.44 -0.33
C ARG A 8 -22.81 -15.63 0.07
N VAL A 9 -22.74 -16.66 -0.75
CA VAL A 9 -21.86 -17.82 -0.50
C VAL A 9 -20.39 -17.45 -0.71
N GLN A 10 -20.07 -16.51 -1.62
CA GLN A 10 -18.72 -16.01 -1.80
C GLN A 10 -18.26 -15.04 -0.70
N GLU A 11 -19.19 -14.30 -0.08
CA GLU A 11 -18.88 -13.38 1.03
C GLU A 11 -18.62 -14.13 2.36
N GLU A 12 -19.17 -15.34 2.54
CA GLU A 12 -18.96 -16.16 3.74
C GLU A 12 -17.62 -16.93 3.74
N ASP A 13 -16.98 -17.06 2.56
CA ASP A 13 -15.74 -17.84 2.40
C ASP A 13 -14.53 -16.92 2.02
N ASP A 14 -14.74 -15.60 1.91
CA ASP A 14 -13.67 -14.66 1.59
C ASP A 14 -12.82 -14.41 2.85
N PRO A 15 -11.51 -14.67 2.81
CA PRO A 15 -10.62 -14.47 3.96
C PRO A 15 -10.46 -12.99 4.36
N LEU A 16 -10.93 -12.05 3.53
CA LEU A 16 -10.95 -10.62 3.81
C LEU A 16 -12.38 -10.08 3.72
N ASP A 17 -12.86 -9.43 4.78
CA ASP A 17 -14.11 -8.68 4.71
C ASP A 17 -14.00 -7.43 3.81
N ALA A 18 -15.13 -6.82 3.48
CA ALA A 18 -15.19 -5.66 2.59
C ALA A 18 -14.43 -4.43 3.13
N ALA A 19 -14.32 -4.27 4.45
CA ALA A 19 -13.57 -3.17 5.06
C ALA A 19 -12.05 -3.42 4.96
N GLN A 20 -11.64 -4.66 5.20
CA GLN A 20 -10.26 -5.11 5.05
C GLN A 20 -9.80 -5.02 3.60
N GLU A 21 -10.64 -5.44 2.64
CA GLU A 21 -10.35 -5.31 1.21
C GLU A 21 -10.14 -3.84 0.81
N ARG A 22 -11.04 -2.93 1.21
CA ARG A 22 -10.88 -1.49 0.93
C ARG A 22 -9.58 -0.94 1.49
N ARG A 23 -9.22 -1.33 2.72
CA ARG A 23 -7.96 -0.93 3.35
C ARG A 23 -6.74 -1.45 2.60
N VAL A 24 -6.75 -2.73 2.22
CA VAL A 24 -5.70 -3.35 1.40
C VAL A 24 -5.53 -2.62 0.08
N ARG A 25 -6.63 -2.35 -0.61
CA ARG A 25 -6.63 -1.61 -1.89
C ARG A 25 -6.05 -0.21 -1.73
N ALA A 26 -6.42 0.51 -0.68
CA ALA A 26 -5.87 1.85 -0.40
C ALA A 26 -4.37 1.79 -0.09
N VAL A 27 -3.91 0.83 0.70
CA VAL A 27 -2.48 0.64 1.02
C VAL A 27 -1.68 0.32 -0.26
N LEU A 28 -2.18 -0.54 -1.14
CA LEU A 28 -1.55 -0.85 -2.42
C LEU A 28 -1.44 0.40 -3.31
N ALA A 29 -2.55 1.14 -3.47
CA ALA A 29 -2.60 2.35 -4.30
C ALA A 29 -1.63 3.42 -3.80
N LEU A 30 -1.64 3.72 -2.49
CA LEU A 30 -0.73 4.68 -1.86
C LEU A 30 0.74 4.21 -1.84
N GLY A 31 0.96 2.90 -1.93
CA GLY A 31 2.27 2.29 -2.13
C GLY A 31 2.78 2.37 -3.57
N GLY A 32 2.01 2.93 -4.50
CA GLY A 32 2.40 3.15 -5.90
C GLY A 32 2.01 2.04 -6.86
N VAL A 33 1.11 1.11 -6.46
CA VAL A 33 0.56 0.09 -7.37
C VAL A 33 -0.48 0.75 -8.29
N PRO A 34 -0.40 0.60 -9.61
CA PRO A 34 -1.36 1.17 -10.55
C PRO A 34 -2.78 0.64 -10.33
N GLN A 35 -3.76 1.45 -10.69
CA GLN A 35 -5.18 1.09 -10.57
C GLN A 35 -5.53 -0.23 -11.27
N ALA A 36 -4.92 -0.49 -12.43
CA ALA A 36 -5.12 -1.72 -13.19
C ALA A 36 -4.64 -2.98 -12.44
N ASP A 37 -3.59 -2.86 -11.60
CA ASP A 37 -2.96 -3.98 -10.90
C ASP A 37 -3.49 -4.16 -9.47
N LEU A 38 -4.33 -3.24 -8.97
CA LEU A 38 -4.90 -3.33 -7.62
C LEU A 38 -5.70 -4.61 -7.38
N PRO A 39 -6.54 -5.10 -8.32
CA PRO A 39 -7.25 -6.36 -8.14
C PRO A 39 -6.31 -7.54 -7.90
N ASP A 40 -5.22 -7.62 -8.67
CA ASP A 40 -4.22 -8.67 -8.53
C ASP A 40 -3.48 -8.58 -7.19
N GLY A 41 -3.15 -7.37 -6.76
CA GLY A 41 -2.56 -7.13 -5.45
C GLY A 41 -3.46 -7.60 -4.30
N VAL A 42 -4.76 -7.33 -4.36
CA VAL A 42 -5.75 -7.81 -3.39
C VAL A 42 -5.81 -9.34 -3.38
N GLN A 43 -5.85 -9.97 -4.56
CA GLN A 43 -5.84 -11.43 -4.66
C GLN A 43 -4.57 -12.06 -4.08
N GLN A 44 -3.42 -11.42 -4.25
CA GLN A 44 -2.18 -11.90 -3.62
C GLN A 44 -2.22 -11.83 -2.10
N VAL A 45 -2.84 -10.80 -1.52
CA VAL A 45 -3.03 -10.73 -0.05
C VAL A 45 -3.94 -11.86 0.43
N ARG A 46 -5.07 -12.11 -0.26
CA ARG A 46 -5.96 -13.25 0.03
C ARG A 46 -5.23 -14.59 -0.04
N LEU A 47 -4.49 -14.81 -1.12
CA LEU A 47 -3.72 -16.04 -1.31
C LEU A 47 -2.72 -16.27 -0.17
N ARG A 48 -1.98 -15.25 0.25
CA ARG A 48 -1.04 -15.37 1.37
C ARG A 48 -1.72 -15.71 2.69
N LEU A 49 -2.95 -15.21 2.92
CA LEU A 49 -3.72 -15.57 4.12
C LEU A 49 -4.17 -17.03 4.07
N LEU A 50 -4.65 -17.51 2.92
CA LEU A 50 -5.02 -18.90 2.71
C LEU A 50 -3.82 -19.85 2.80
N GLU A 51 -2.69 -19.49 2.21
CA GLU A 51 -1.44 -20.27 2.31
C GLU A 51 -0.94 -20.39 3.75
N ARG A 52 -1.08 -19.32 4.53
CA ARG A 52 -0.75 -19.32 5.95
C ARG A 52 -1.59 -20.36 6.70
N ALA A 53 -2.91 -20.38 6.46
CA ALA A 53 -3.82 -21.34 7.06
C ALA A 53 -3.52 -22.79 6.59
N ALA A 54 -3.26 -22.97 5.29
CA ALA A 54 -2.93 -24.29 4.71
C ALA A 54 -1.62 -24.88 5.27
N LYS A 55 -0.66 -24.03 5.68
CA LYS A 55 0.59 -24.43 6.34
C LYS A 55 0.42 -24.71 7.84
N GLY A 56 -0.80 -24.62 8.38
CA GLY A 56 -1.08 -24.85 9.79
C GLY A 56 -0.65 -23.74 10.74
N PHE A 57 -0.33 -22.54 10.22
CA PHE A 57 -0.06 -21.40 11.08
C PHE A 57 -1.37 -20.84 11.63
N GLU A 58 -1.35 -20.42 12.90
CA GLU A 58 -2.48 -19.73 13.51
C GLU A 58 -2.86 -18.47 12.71
N ALA A 59 -4.17 -18.17 12.67
CA ALA A 59 -4.66 -16.94 12.09
C ALA A 59 -3.98 -15.74 12.75
N PRO A 60 -3.68 -14.64 12.01
CA PRO A 60 -3.15 -13.44 12.61
C PRO A 60 -4.10 -12.93 13.70
N ARG A 61 -3.57 -12.45 14.83
CA ARG A 61 -4.39 -11.87 15.91
C ARG A 61 -5.22 -10.69 15.43
N ASP A 62 -4.67 -9.92 14.51
CA ASP A 62 -5.33 -8.83 13.80
C ASP A 62 -5.13 -9.03 12.29
N VAL A 63 -6.13 -9.62 11.65
CA VAL A 63 -6.12 -9.88 10.20
C VAL A 63 -6.01 -8.57 9.42
N SER A 64 -6.64 -7.50 9.90
CA SER A 64 -6.64 -6.19 9.24
C SER A 64 -5.24 -5.56 9.25
N ALA A 65 -4.55 -5.59 10.39
CA ALA A 65 -3.17 -5.12 10.51
C ALA A 65 -2.22 -5.96 9.65
N TRP A 66 -2.32 -7.27 9.76
CA TRP A 66 -1.51 -8.19 8.98
C TRP A 66 -1.70 -7.99 7.46
N ALA A 67 -2.94 -7.92 6.99
CA ALA A 67 -3.25 -7.72 5.58
C ALA A 67 -2.73 -6.37 5.05
N ALA A 68 -2.83 -5.29 5.85
CA ALA A 68 -2.27 -3.99 5.49
C ALA A 68 -0.73 -4.05 5.35
N VAL A 69 -0.04 -4.76 6.25
CA VAL A 69 1.41 -4.93 6.17
C VAL A 69 1.81 -5.78 4.96
N VAL A 70 1.09 -6.87 4.70
CA VAL A 70 1.31 -7.69 3.50
C VAL A 70 1.11 -6.87 2.24
N ALA A 71 0.04 -6.07 2.17
CA ALA A 71 -0.22 -5.16 1.05
C ALA A 71 0.91 -4.14 0.87
N SER A 72 1.39 -3.54 1.96
CA SER A 72 2.51 -2.57 1.90
C SER A 72 3.81 -3.20 1.41
N ASN A 73 4.10 -4.44 1.80
CA ASN A 73 5.26 -5.19 1.32
C ASN A 73 5.14 -5.50 -0.18
N LEU A 74 3.95 -5.92 -0.64
CA LEU A 74 3.68 -6.14 -2.07
C LEU A 74 3.88 -4.87 -2.88
N ALA A 75 3.39 -3.73 -2.38
CA ALA A 75 3.56 -2.43 -3.04
C ALA A 75 5.06 -2.05 -3.13
N MET A 76 5.84 -2.28 -2.07
CA MET A 76 7.29 -2.05 -2.10
C MET A 76 7.99 -2.94 -3.13
N ASP A 77 7.65 -4.22 -3.18
CA ASP A 77 8.25 -5.16 -4.15
C ASP A 77 7.89 -4.75 -5.58
N TRP A 78 6.64 -4.35 -5.81
CA TRP A 78 6.17 -3.84 -7.09
C TRP A 78 6.94 -2.58 -7.51
N HIS A 79 7.08 -1.61 -6.60
CA HIS A 79 7.81 -0.37 -6.84
C HIS A 79 9.29 -0.61 -7.15
N ARG A 80 9.93 -1.54 -6.44
CA ARG A 80 11.32 -1.95 -6.72
C ARG A 80 11.45 -2.63 -8.08
N ALA A 81 10.50 -3.48 -8.45
CA ALA A 81 10.48 -4.13 -9.76
C ALA A 81 10.32 -3.10 -10.88
N LYS A 82 9.38 -2.15 -10.73
CA LYS A 82 9.17 -1.04 -11.66
C LYS A 82 10.45 -0.20 -11.85
N LYS A 83 11.08 0.24 -10.76
CA LYS A 83 12.35 1.00 -10.83
C LYS A 83 13.48 0.23 -11.54
N ARG A 84 13.55 -1.11 -11.32
CA ARG A 84 14.53 -1.93 -12.06
C ARG A 84 14.23 -1.97 -13.55
N GLN A 85 12.96 -2.09 -13.91
CA GLN A 85 12.52 -2.13 -15.31
C GLN A 85 12.72 -0.79 -16.02
N GLU A 86 12.45 0.33 -15.33
CA GLU A 86 12.70 1.68 -15.82
C GLU A 86 14.21 1.91 -16.08
N ARG A 87 15.10 1.52 -15.15
CA ARG A 87 16.55 1.60 -15.34
C ARG A 87 17.07 0.74 -16.50
N LEU A 88 16.41 -0.38 -16.78
CA LEU A 88 16.71 -1.20 -17.97
C LEU A 88 16.14 -0.56 -19.23
N GLY A 89 14.93 0.03 -19.15
CA GLY A 89 14.28 0.74 -20.25
C GLY A 89 14.94 2.08 -20.60
N GLU A 90 15.44 2.84 -19.62
CA GLU A 90 16.21 4.08 -19.83
C GLU A 90 17.51 3.83 -20.61
N ARG A 91 18.05 2.63 -20.55
CA ARG A 91 19.16 2.19 -21.43
C ARG A 91 18.69 1.90 -22.86
N LEU A 92 17.37 1.78 -23.11
CA LEU A 92 16.79 1.39 -24.40
C LEU A 92 15.85 2.42 -25.01
N ALA A 93 15.32 3.39 -24.27
CA ALA A 93 14.45 4.45 -24.80
C ALA A 93 14.27 5.61 -23.83
N SER A 94 14.78 6.77 -24.20
CA SER A 94 14.43 8.06 -23.62
C SER A 94 13.05 8.51 -24.09
N LEU A 95 11.95 7.97 -23.60
CA LEU A 95 10.57 8.51 -23.76
C LEU A 95 9.53 7.57 -23.15
N ARG A 96 9.18 7.72 -21.87
CA ARG A 96 7.84 7.41 -21.37
C ARG A 96 7.57 8.20 -20.10
N GLN A 97 6.53 9.03 -20.18
CA GLN A 97 5.99 9.82 -19.09
C GLN A 97 5.38 8.91 -18.01
N HIS A 98 5.53 9.34 -16.76
CA HIS A 98 4.89 8.71 -15.61
C HIS A 98 3.38 8.92 -15.68
N GLU A 99 2.61 7.87 -15.81
CA GLU A 99 1.16 7.94 -15.64
C GLU A 99 0.84 7.92 -14.14
N HIS A 100 0.37 9.05 -13.63
CA HIS A 100 -0.24 9.13 -12.32
C HIS A 100 -1.67 8.59 -12.38
N PRO A 101 -2.18 7.91 -11.34
CA PRO A 101 -3.58 7.51 -11.29
C PRO A 101 -4.45 8.75 -11.13
N SER A 102 -5.03 9.22 -12.23
CA SER A 102 -6.08 10.23 -12.21
C SER A 102 -7.43 9.57 -11.93
N GLY A 103 -7.85 9.60 -10.69
CA GLY A 103 -9.25 9.38 -10.31
C GLY A 103 -10.02 10.69 -10.41
N GLU A 104 -11.20 10.66 -10.98
CA GLU A 104 -12.01 11.84 -11.35
C GLU A 104 -12.52 12.73 -10.19
N ASP A 105 -12.07 12.53 -8.94
CA ASP A 105 -12.47 13.34 -7.77
C ASP A 105 -11.29 13.66 -6.83
N THR A 106 -10.09 13.74 -7.38
CA THR A 106 -8.91 14.01 -6.56
C THR A 106 -8.72 15.52 -6.43
N SER A 107 -8.94 16.08 -5.24
CA SER A 107 -8.62 17.48 -4.97
C SER A 107 -7.13 17.75 -5.24
N VAL A 108 -6.75 19.00 -5.59
CA VAL A 108 -5.35 19.40 -5.81
C VAL A 108 -4.45 18.96 -4.64
N LEU A 109 -4.95 19.07 -3.40
CA LEU A 109 -4.26 18.62 -2.19
C LEU A 109 -4.03 17.10 -2.19
N SER A 110 -5.00 16.30 -2.66
CA SER A 110 -4.84 14.84 -2.75
C SER A 110 -3.78 14.46 -3.78
N LEU A 111 -3.68 15.20 -4.87
CA LEU A 111 -2.67 14.98 -5.90
C LEU A 111 -1.26 15.34 -5.38
N ALA A 112 -1.09 16.48 -4.72
CA ALA A 112 0.17 16.89 -4.11
C ALA A 112 0.65 15.87 -3.05
N VAL A 113 -0.27 15.37 -2.22
CA VAL A 113 0.05 14.31 -1.24
C VAL A 113 0.48 13.02 -1.94
N ALA A 114 -0.22 12.60 -3.00
CA ALA A 114 0.14 11.39 -3.75
C ALA A 114 1.52 11.53 -4.39
N GLN A 115 1.82 12.65 -5.02
CA GLN A 115 3.13 12.95 -5.59
C GLN A 115 4.22 12.97 -4.51
N GLY A 116 3.97 13.65 -3.39
CA GLY A 116 4.90 13.69 -2.27
C GLY A 116 5.19 12.31 -1.67
N LEU A 117 4.19 11.40 -1.66
CA LEU A 117 4.38 10.00 -1.25
C LEU A 117 5.26 9.24 -2.24
N ASP A 118 5.10 9.48 -3.55
CA ASP A 118 5.88 8.79 -4.60
C ASP A 118 7.36 9.14 -4.57
N GLU A 119 7.71 10.30 -4.06
CA GLU A 119 9.09 10.76 -3.94
C GLU A 119 9.77 10.30 -2.64
N LEU A 120 9.01 9.81 -1.66
CA LEU A 120 9.59 9.26 -0.44
C LEU A 120 10.36 7.97 -0.71
N PRO A 121 11.47 7.73 0.03
CA PRO A 121 12.08 6.41 0.08
C PRO A 121 11.07 5.34 0.51
N ASP A 122 11.13 4.14 -0.09
CA ASP A 122 10.15 3.07 0.09
C ASP A 122 9.80 2.79 1.56
N GLN A 123 10.82 2.71 2.43
CA GLN A 123 10.62 2.42 3.85
C GLN A 123 9.94 3.57 4.61
N GLN A 124 10.14 4.81 4.19
CA GLN A 124 9.49 5.98 4.78
C GLN A 124 8.04 6.05 4.34
N ARG A 125 7.77 5.85 3.04
CA ARG A 125 6.41 5.73 2.50
C ARG A 125 5.64 4.62 3.19
N GLN A 126 6.24 3.42 3.33
CA GLN A 126 5.61 2.27 3.96
C GLN A 126 5.11 2.58 5.38
N VAL A 127 5.96 3.08 6.26
CA VAL A 127 5.55 3.37 7.65
C VAL A 127 4.52 4.49 7.72
N LEU A 128 4.59 5.47 6.82
CA LEU A 128 3.65 6.58 6.75
C LEU A 128 2.25 6.08 6.32
N VAL A 129 2.17 5.27 5.27
CA VAL A 129 0.92 4.66 4.80
C VAL A 129 0.32 3.76 5.88
N LEU A 130 1.11 2.90 6.52
CA LEU A 130 0.64 2.02 7.59
C LEU A 130 0.13 2.80 8.80
N ARG A 131 0.78 3.92 9.16
CA ARG A 131 0.40 4.72 10.33
C ARG A 131 -0.85 5.55 10.10
N PHE A 132 -0.95 6.24 8.95
CA PHE A 132 -1.98 7.27 8.73
C PHE A 132 -3.16 6.79 7.88
N PHE A 133 -2.97 5.82 7.00
CA PHE A 133 -4.04 5.30 6.13
C PHE A 133 -4.56 3.94 6.58
N ALA A 134 -3.68 3.07 7.09
CA ALA A 134 -4.12 1.82 7.71
C ALA A 134 -4.44 1.97 9.21
N ASP A 135 -4.18 3.13 9.78
CA ASP A 135 -4.40 3.48 11.20
C ASP A 135 -3.76 2.50 12.19
N LEU A 136 -2.56 2.01 11.87
CA LEU A 136 -1.86 1.07 12.73
C LEU A 136 -1.03 1.81 13.78
N PRO A 137 -1.06 1.38 15.05
CA PRO A 137 -0.17 1.91 16.07
C PRO A 137 1.29 1.52 15.78
N VAL A 138 2.24 2.39 16.18
CA VAL A 138 3.69 2.18 15.95
C VAL A 138 4.15 0.80 16.40
N ARG A 139 3.65 0.33 17.55
CA ARG A 139 3.98 -1.00 18.08
C ARG A 139 3.58 -2.12 17.13
N SER A 140 2.38 -2.07 16.57
CA SER A 140 1.90 -3.08 15.61
C SER A 140 2.72 -3.03 14.32
N ILE A 141 3.03 -1.83 13.80
CA ILE A 141 3.90 -1.67 12.63
C ILE A 141 5.28 -2.28 12.90
N ALA A 142 5.86 -2.01 14.05
CA ALA A 142 7.18 -2.53 14.44
C ALA A 142 7.18 -4.07 14.52
N GLN A 143 6.17 -4.65 15.16
CA GLN A 143 6.01 -6.10 15.27
C GLN A 143 5.85 -6.77 13.91
N GLU A 144 4.97 -6.26 13.06
CA GLU A 144 4.70 -6.86 11.75
C GLU A 144 5.85 -6.68 10.74
N LEU A 145 6.58 -5.55 10.82
CA LEU A 145 7.76 -5.31 9.98
C LEU A 145 9.03 -5.96 10.53
N GLY A 146 9.03 -6.49 11.76
CA GLY A 146 10.20 -7.07 12.41
C GLY A 146 11.31 -6.06 12.69
N VAL A 147 10.96 -4.80 13.01
CA VAL A 147 11.91 -3.72 13.31
C VAL A 147 11.63 -3.10 14.69
N PRO A 148 12.62 -2.47 15.34
CA PRO A 148 12.39 -1.77 16.60
C PRO A 148 11.40 -0.61 16.45
N GLU A 149 10.59 -0.33 17.48
CA GLU A 149 9.67 0.82 17.50
C GLU A 149 10.39 2.16 17.26
N GLY A 150 11.61 2.31 17.77
CA GLY A 150 12.45 3.48 17.53
C GLY A 150 12.75 3.70 16.05
N THR A 151 12.94 2.61 15.29
CA THR A 151 13.14 2.66 13.84
C THR A 151 11.88 3.13 13.11
N VAL A 152 10.71 2.65 13.53
CA VAL A 152 9.43 3.12 12.97
C VAL A 152 9.22 4.61 13.25
N LYS A 153 9.46 5.04 14.51
CA LYS A 153 9.34 6.46 14.91
C LYS A 153 10.26 7.37 14.12
N SER A 154 11.54 6.99 13.95
CA SER A 154 12.51 7.78 13.20
C SER A 154 12.14 7.87 11.70
N ARG A 155 11.71 6.76 11.09
CA ARG A 155 11.22 6.75 9.70
C ARG A 155 9.99 7.63 9.53
N LEU A 156 9.02 7.57 10.45
CA LEU A 156 7.83 8.43 10.45
C LEU A 156 8.19 9.90 10.57
N HIS A 157 9.07 10.25 11.51
CA HIS A 157 9.52 11.63 11.70
C HIS A 157 10.14 12.19 10.41
N THR A 158 11.05 11.44 9.80
CA THR A 158 11.71 11.85 8.56
C THR A 158 10.73 11.95 7.40
N ALA A 159 9.81 10.96 7.25
CA ALA A 159 8.80 10.96 6.20
C ALA A 159 7.84 12.15 6.30
N VAL A 160 7.32 12.45 7.50
CA VAL A 160 6.42 13.59 7.74
C VAL A 160 7.13 14.92 7.44
N ARG A 161 8.40 15.05 7.85
CA ARG A 161 9.18 16.26 7.57
C ARG A 161 9.42 16.45 6.08
N ALA A 162 9.76 15.39 5.36
CA ALA A 162 9.96 15.45 3.91
C ALA A 162 8.66 15.79 3.18
N LEU A 163 7.54 15.15 3.54
CA LEU A 163 6.24 15.43 2.92
C LEU A 163 5.77 16.88 3.18
N ARG A 164 5.96 17.39 4.41
CA ARG A 164 5.65 18.80 4.71
C ARG A 164 6.48 19.79 3.90
N ALA A 165 7.78 19.54 3.73
CA ALA A 165 8.63 20.40 2.93
C ALA A 165 8.11 20.51 1.48
N ARG A 166 7.69 19.37 0.88
CA ARG A 166 7.12 19.33 -0.47
C ARG A 166 5.82 20.12 -0.59
N LEU A 167 4.88 19.88 0.34
CA LEU A 167 3.59 20.57 0.33
C LEU A 167 3.73 22.10 0.48
N HIS A 168 4.76 22.58 1.20
CA HIS A 168 5.05 24.02 1.29
C HIS A 168 5.71 24.58 0.04
N GLU A 169 6.50 23.80 -0.69
CA GLU A 169 7.08 24.22 -1.98
C GLU A 169 5.98 24.42 -3.03
N ASP A 170 4.94 23.59 -3.03
CA ASP A 170 3.81 23.67 -3.96
C ASP A 170 2.83 24.83 -3.63
N GLU A 171 2.82 25.35 -2.39
CA GLU A 171 1.97 26.49 -2.00
C GLU A 171 2.58 27.87 -2.39
N VAL A 172 3.83 27.92 -2.80
CA VAL A 172 4.58 29.18 -3.10
C VAL A 172 4.63 29.51 -4.60
N VAL A 173 3.95 28.72 -5.45
CA VAL A 173 3.80 28.99 -6.89
C VAL A 173 2.35 29.46 -7.23
#